data_d5fa7a61fd3e32c22302d1edc2c891e3
#
_entry.id   d5fa7a61fd3e32c22302d1edc2c891e3
#
_cell.length_a   1.000
_cell.length_b   1.000
_cell.length_c   1.000
_cell.angle_alpha   90.00
_cell.angle_beta   90.00
_cell.angle_gamma   90.00
#
_symmetry.space_group_name_H-M   'P 1'
#
loop_
_entity.id
_entity.type
_entity.pdbx_description
1 polymer ?
#
loop_
_entity_poly.entity_id
_entity_poly.type
_entity_poly.pdbx_seq_one_letter_code
_entity_poly.pdbx_strand_id
1 'polypeptide(L)'
;AAVDELPALPSGSMVTAAAIHALQSGFSNVSSDDFQYLYAHQMTIDKTGSQKYSDWIKTLTWNKIYANGTNHYKTATEDFIRLTSTNGYRSLDITRAARSWYSGGKCHAILLRSDCSASKRIVSSFQTGASYLTVTYRNDFGLESYYTYQTQSAGRAGTGYISDHMQRLTFVVPLLSSDSSVMPFGLSLVYNSGLSRESFGVQQKENANEPPDYTRDYRNMLLGSGWKLSAQQCVQSVRIGSDDAQTLYWVYTDADGTQHYFSKEGGGGAETDGVFRDEDGLGLKMTCQSNPDSDTGHTNFTITDDNGNETFFRDGILTYTKDAYGNGIYYCYNGINFDTPDGKSWRPTNEVFNRLTRICRQNKDASVEYLAKLIYDADGRLLRVGDEAGKETKFHYDNTAGVRQLDYLLCPDGTKLNYTYDTTGLNGAHDGEANYGIWYTYHTDGTIDQFYEFTLDGGTHVPGDTVKCWNGKNRSSYRAFGADQLAETEDDIRLEVVFDNWGRTVSTYTTNTDITRILGSSAASYTDTAERSKQNNRLTSVGSTGMTAENLLRDGGLESEDGWTN
;
A
#
# COMPACT_ATOMS: atom_id res chain seq x y z
N ALA A 1 -15.63 -1.45 24.65
CA ALA A 1 -14.80 -2.58 24.23
C ALA A 1 -13.33 -2.16 24.27
N ALA A 2 -12.45 -3.09 24.56
CA ALA A 2 -11.00 -2.84 24.58
C ALA A 2 -10.26 -4.06 24.07
N VAL A 3 -9.10 -3.84 23.47
CA VAL A 3 -8.21 -4.86 22.94
C VAL A 3 -6.92 -4.85 23.78
N ASP A 4 -6.63 -5.95 24.47
CA ASP A 4 -5.45 -6.04 25.34
C ASP A 4 -4.16 -6.09 24.55
N GLU A 5 -4.18 -6.87 23.49
CA GLU A 5 -3.05 -7.09 22.60
C GLU A 5 -3.56 -7.08 21.15
N LEU A 6 -2.94 -6.26 20.33
CA LEU A 6 -3.23 -6.27 18.89
C LEU A 6 -2.51 -7.46 18.24
N PRO A 7 -3.18 -8.18 17.32
CA PRO A 7 -2.50 -9.19 16.53
C PRO A 7 -1.28 -8.60 15.84
N ALA A 8 -0.15 -9.31 15.85
CA ALA A 8 1.02 -8.91 15.09
C ALA A 8 0.70 -9.01 13.60
N LEU A 9 0.98 -7.95 12.86
CA LEU A 9 0.87 -7.94 11.40
C LEU A 9 2.26 -8.12 10.78
N PRO A 10 2.37 -8.73 9.61
CA PRO A 10 3.62 -8.74 8.87
C PRO A 10 4.15 -7.32 8.67
N SER A 11 5.49 -7.17 8.64
CA SER A 11 6.12 -5.87 8.39
C SER A 11 5.65 -5.31 7.04
N GLY A 12 5.33 -4.03 7.03
CA GLY A 12 4.83 -3.35 5.84
C GLY A 12 3.35 -3.55 5.54
N SER A 13 2.63 -4.31 6.38
CA SER A 13 1.18 -4.46 6.23
C SER A 13 0.43 -3.22 6.66
N MET A 14 -0.68 -2.96 6.01
CA MET A 14 -1.64 -1.94 6.36
C MET A 14 -3.02 -2.53 6.61
N VAL A 15 -3.70 -1.99 7.63
CA VAL A 15 -5.07 -2.40 7.95
C VAL A 15 -6.02 -1.87 6.88
N THR A 16 -6.63 -2.75 6.11
CA THR A 16 -7.63 -2.39 5.09
C THR A 16 -9.04 -2.35 5.66
N ALA A 17 -9.34 -3.23 6.62
CA ALA A 17 -10.61 -3.22 7.35
C ALA A 17 -10.42 -3.74 8.76
N ALA A 18 -11.20 -3.24 9.71
CA ALA A 18 -11.29 -3.79 11.04
C ALA A 18 -12.71 -3.64 11.59
N ALA A 19 -13.21 -4.67 12.25
CA ALA A 19 -14.53 -4.64 12.87
C ALA A 19 -14.55 -5.28 14.25
N ILE A 20 -15.28 -4.67 15.18
CA ILE A 20 -15.64 -5.29 16.44
C ILE A 20 -16.96 -6.04 16.26
N HIS A 21 -16.94 -7.33 16.59
CA HIS A 21 -18.11 -8.21 16.61
C HIS A 21 -18.54 -8.42 18.05
N ALA A 22 -19.68 -7.85 18.41
CA ALA A 22 -20.26 -7.98 19.74
C ALA A 22 -21.50 -8.88 19.70
N LEU A 23 -21.51 -9.94 20.51
CA LEU A 23 -22.66 -10.85 20.56
C LEU A 23 -23.79 -10.26 21.42
N GLN A 24 -24.86 -9.84 20.77
CA GLN A 24 -26.09 -9.46 21.44
C GLN A 24 -26.83 -10.71 21.91
N SER A 25 -27.03 -10.87 23.22
CA SER A 25 -27.56 -12.07 23.84
C SER A 25 -28.92 -11.90 24.54
N GLY A 26 -29.41 -10.67 24.64
CA GLY A 26 -30.68 -10.38 25.29
C GLY A 26 -31.36 -9.12 24.81
N PHE A 27 -32.67 -9.16 24.90
CA PHE A 27 -33.54 -8.07 24.49
C PHE A 27 -34.75 -8.03 25.40
N SER A 28 -35.07 -6.89 25.98
CA SER A 28 -36.24 -6.79 26.86
C SER A 28 -37.13 -5.61 26.51
N ASN A 29 -38.46 -5.84 26.43
CA ASN A 29 -39.53 -4.86 26.35
C ASN A 29 -39.51 -3.92 25.17
N VAL A 30 -39.60 -4.46 23.94
CA VAL A 30 -39.63 -3.64 22.73
C VAL A 30 -40.86 -3.95 21.90
N SER A 31 -41.54 -2.92 21.46
CA SER A 31 -42.51 -3.05 20.37
C SER A 31 -41.76 -3.15 19.03
N SER A 32 -42.40 -3.71 17.99
CA SER A 32 -41.80 -3.85 16.65
C SER A 32 -41.34 -2.54 16.03
N ASP A 33 -41.83 -1.41 16.51
CA ASP A 33 -41.57 -0.08 15.98
C ASP A 33 -40.46 0.67 16.75
N ASP A 34 -39.98 0.12 17.87
CA ASP A 34 -38.91 0.70 18.63
C ASP A 34 -37.56 0.31 18.08
N PHE A 35 -36.69 1.27 17.86
CA PHE A 35 -35.32 1.02 17.43
C PHE A 35 -34.32 1.81 18.26
N GLN A 36 -33.13 1.29 18.35
CA GLN A 36 -32.00 1.88 19.05
C GLN A 36 -30.78 1.81 18.15
N TYR A 37 -30.01 2.87 18.12
CA TYR A 37 -28.70 2.87 17.45
C TYR A 37 -27.60 2.65 18.49
N LEU A 38 -26.59 1.89 18.10
CA LEU A 38 -25.34 1.71 18.82
C LEU A 38 -24.25 2.40 18.02
N TYR A 39 -23.56 3.34 18.62
CA TYR A 39 -22.49 4.14 18.03
C TYR A 39 -21.15 3.70 18.59
N ALA A 40 -20.13 3.56 17.73
CA ALA A 40 -18.76 3.31 18.12
C ALA A 40 -17.93 4.59 18.05
N HIS A 41 -17.19 4.89 19.11
CA HIS A 41 -16.30 6.04 19.20
C HIS A 41 -14.92 5.61 19.66
N GLN A 42 -13.84 6.06 18.99
CA GLN A 42 -12.49 5.84 19.46
C GLN A 42 -12.26 6.58 20.79
N MET A 43 -11.74 5.88 21.78
CA MET A 43 -11.35 6.50 23.05
C MET A 43 -9.99 7.21 22.90
N THR A 44 -9.82 8.32 23.63
CA THR A 44 -8.61 9.15 23.62
C THR A 44 -7.85 9.12 24.96
N ILE A 45 -8.47 8.62 26.02
CA ILE A 45 -7.81 8.43 27.32
C ILE A 45 -7.11 7.09 27.34
N ASP A 46 -5.84 7.07 27.71
CA ASP A 46 -5.06 5.84 27.82
C ASP A 46 -5.07 5.28 29.24
N LYS A 47 -4.76 3.99 29.35
CA LYS A 47 -4.57 3.31 30.63
C LYS A 47 -3.33 3.83 31.36
N THR A 48 -3.35 3.73 32.68
CA THR A 48 -2.19 4.06 33.53
C THR A 48 -1.42 2.79 33.90
N GLY A 49 -0.09 2.84 33.73
CA GLY A 49 0.80 1.74 34.07
C GLY A 49 0.67 0.52 33.14
N SER A 50 1.06 -0.65 33.63
CA SER A 50 1.18 -1.91 32.88
C SER A 50 -0.08 -2.79 32.90
N GLN A 51 -1.21 -2.29 33.42
CA GLN A 51 -2.46 -3.09 33.45
C GLN A 51 -2.98 -3.37 32.04
N LYS A 52 -3.72 -4.47 31.88
CA LYS A 52 -4.40 -4.80 30.63
C LYS A 52 -5.54 -3.82 30.34
N TYR A 53 -5.82 -3.54 29.08
CA TYR A 53 -6.95 -2.69 28.69
C TYR A 53 -8.30 -3.26 29.15
N SER A 54 -8.49 -4.57 29.10
CA SER A 54 -9.68 -5.27 29.58
C SER A 54 -9.96 -5.08 31.07
N ASP A 55 -8.92 -4.91 31.88
CA ASP A 55 -9.06 -4.62 33.31
C ASP A 55 -9.24 -3.13 33.57
N TRP A 56 -8.51 -2.30 32.82
CA TRP A 56 -8.60 -0.85 32.94
C TRP A 56 -10.01 -0.33 32.60
N ILE A 57 -10.66 -0.81 31.54
CA ILE A 57 -12.02 -0.37 31.17
C ILE A 57 -13.06 -0.65 32.25
N LYS A 58 -12.87 -1.68 33.10
CA LYS A 58 -13.74 -1.98 34.23
C LYS A 58 -13.69 -0.90 35.31
N THR A 59 -12.62 -0.11 35.35
CA THR A 59 -12.43 1.01 36.30
C THR A 59 -12.97 2.33 35.78
N LEU A 60 -13.38 2.39 34.50
CA LEU A 60 -13.92 3.60 33.90
C LEU A 60 -15.36 3.82 34.33
N THR A 61 -15.62 5.05 34.76
CA THR A 61 -16.96 5.57 34.98
C THR A 61 -17.28 6.65 33.96
N TRP A 62 -18.55 6.98 33.78
CA TRP A 62 -18.94 8.06 32.89
C TRP A 62 -18.24 9.39 33.26
N ASN A 63 -18.09 9.66 34.56
CA ASN A 63 -17.39 10.85 35.03
C ASN A 63 -15.90 10.87 34.68
N LYS A 64 -15.27 9.72 34.47
CA LYS A 64 -13.89 9.63 33.99
C LYS A 64 -13.79 9.78 32.47
N ILE A 65 -14.80 9.31 31.74
CA ILE A 65 -14.87 9.40 30.28
C ILE A 65 -15.25 10.84 29.86
N TYR A 66 -16.03 11.53 30.71
CA TYR A 66 -16.48 12.90 30.50
C TYR A 66 -16.09 13.76 31.72
N ALA A 67 -14.83 14.10 31.82
CA ALA A 67 -14.30 14.85 32.96
C ALA A 67 -14.15 16.34 32.63
N ASN A 68 -14.69 17.21 33.50
CA ASN A 68 -14.52 18.66 33.41
C ASN A 68 -14.93 19.27 32.07
N GLY A 69 -15.98 18.77 31.44
CA GLY A 69 -16.44 19.23 30.13
C GLY A 69 -15.61 18.71 28.95
N THR A 70 -14.64 17.85 29.18
CA THR A 70 -13.79 17.28 28.13
C THR A 70 -14.21 15.84 27.84
N ASN A 71 -14.49 15.55 26.57
CA ASN A 71 -14.71 14.19 26.11
C ASN A 71 -13.35 13.46 25.98
N HIS A 72 -13.23 12.30 26.63
CA HIS A 72 -12.10 11.41 26.44
C HIS A 72 -12.37 10.34 25.37
N TYR A 73 -13.14 10.72 24.35
CA TYR A 73 -13.38 9.97 23.13
C TYR A 73 -13.56 10.93 21.96
N LYS A 74 -13.31 10.49 20.75
CA LYS A 74 -13.57 11.27 19.55
C LYS A 74 -15.08 11.42 19.36
N THR A 75 -15.57 12.63 19.17
CA THR A 75 -16.99 12.91 18.94
C THR A 75 -17.47 12.35 17.60
N ALA A 76 -16.59 12.32 16.61
CA ALA A 76 -16.85 11.61 15.36
C ALA A 76 -17.05 10.11 15.63
N THR A 77 -18.10 9.54 15.07
CA THR A 77 -18.38 8.11 15.15
C THR A 77 -17.49 7.35 14.18
N GLU A 78 -16.99 6.20 14.63
CA GLU A 78 -16.36 5.24 13.71
C GLU A 78 -17.44 4.59 12.84
N ASP A 79 -18.46 4.04 13.46
CA ASP A 79 -19.62 3.43 12.83
C ASP A 79 -20.84 3.45 13.75
N PHE A 80 -22.03 3.16 13.19
CA PHE A 80 -23.23 2.93 13.96
C PHE A 80 -24.09 1.84 13.33
N ILE A 81 -24.82 1.10 14.17
CA ILE A 81 -25.76 0.08 13.72
C ILE A 81 -27.10 0.22 14.42
N ARG A 82 -28.15 -0.18 13.74
CA ARG A 82 -29.47 -0.34 14.31
C ARG A 82 -29.53 -1.68 15.05
N LEU A 83 -29.81 -1.66 16.35
CA LEU A 83 -30.08 -2.86 17.12
C LEU A 83 -31.47 -3.39 16.77
N THR A 84 -31.57 -4.70 16.64
CA THR A 84 -32.81 -5.40 16.32
C THR A 84 -33.22 -6.29 17.49
N SER A 85 -34.45 -6.78 17.49
CA SER A 85 -34.97 -7.69 18.51
C SER A 85 -34.42 -9.11 18.44
N THR A 86 -33.54 -9.39 17.48
CA THR A 86 -32.93 -10.72 17.31
C THR A 86 -31.58 -10.79 17.97
N ASN A 87 -31.28 -11.88 18.69
CA ASN A 87 -29.94 -12.17 19.17
C ASN A 87 -29.01 -12.45 18.00
N GLY A 88 -27.73 -12.16 18.18
CA GLY A 88 -26.70 -12.41 17.19
C GLY A 88 -25.56 -11.42 17.26
N TYR A 89 -24.54 -11.64 16.43
CA TYR A 89 -23.43 -10.72 16.32
C TYR A 89 -23.84 -9.40 15.69
N ARG A 90 -23.29 -8.33 16.24
CA ARG A 90 -23.38 -6.96 15.74
C ARG A 90 -21.99 -6.50 15.40
N SER A 91 -21.76 -6.21 14.12
CA SER A 91 -20.46 -5.79 13.63
C SER A 91 -20.45 -4.28 13.47
N LEU A 92 -19.45 -3.65 14.04
CA LEU A 92 -19.19 -2.21 13.93
C LEU A 92 -17.82 -2.02 13.31
N ASP A 93 -17.76 -1.27 12.23
CA ASP A 93 -16.51 -0.92 11.58
C ASP A 93 -15.71 0.04 12.46
N ILE A 94 -14.46 -0.31 12.71
CA ILE A 94 -13.51 0.50 13.47
C ILE A 94 -12.18 0.67 12.72
N THR A 95 -12.20 0.60 11.41
CA THR A 95 -11.01 0.62 10.56
C THR A 95 -10.10 1.81 10.86
N ARG A 96 -10.64 3.02 11.01
CA ARG A 96 -9.84 4.22 11.35
C ARG A 96 -9.19 4.12 12.72
N ALA A 97 -9.92 3.63 13.72
CA ALA A 97 -9.36 3.42 15.05
C ALA A 97 -8.25 2.37 15.01
N ALA A 98 -8.46 1.24 14.32
CA ALA A 98 -7.47 0.18 14.18
C ALA A 98 -6.22 0.67 13.46
N ARG A 99 -6.35 1.42 12.37
CA ARG A 99 -5.20 2.06 11.69
C ARG A 99 -4.40 2.94 12.65
N SER A 100 -5.09 3.78 13.43
CA SER A 100 -4.43 4.60 14.46
C SER A 100 -3.69 3.75 15.50
N TRP A 101 -4.25 2.62 15.93
CA TRP A 101 -3.60 1.73 16.89
C TRP A 101 -2.32 1.11 16.33
N TYR A 102 -2.38 0.59 15.10
CA TYR A 102 -1.22 0.00 14.42
C TYR A 102 -0.15 1.04 14.04
N SER A 103 -0.52 2.30 13.91
CA SER A 103 0.42 3.43 13.72
C SER A 103 1.01 3.97 15.02
N GLY A 104 0.87 3.25 16.13
CA GLY A 104 1.44 3.61 17.43
C GLY A 104 0.50 4.41 18.34
N GLY A 105 -0.78 4.49 18.02
CA GLY A 105 -1.81 5.05 18.90
C GLY A 105 -1.93 4.26 20.21
N LYS A 106 -2.01 4.97 21.34
CA LYS A 106 -1.87 4.35 22.67
C LYS A 106 -3.14 3.76 23.24
N CYS A 107 -4.32 4.22 22.83
CA CYS A 107 -5.59 3.80 23.42
C CYS A 107 -6.31 2.77 22.56
N HIS A 108 -6.17 1.48 22.89
CA HIS A 108 -6.81 0.39 22.15
C HIS A 108 -8.22 0.12 22.68
N ALA A 109 -9.09 1.14 22.71
CA ALA A 109 -10.43 1.02 23.23
C ALA A 109 -11.46 1.80 22.40
N ILE A 110 -12.66 1.22 22.33
CA ILE A 110 -13.84 1.79 21.68
C ILE A 110 -14.93 1.97 22.72
N LEU A 111 -15.48 3.18 22.79
CA LEU A 111 -16.70 3.48 23.52
C LEU A 111 -17.90 3.08 22.66
N LEU A 112 -18.71 2.14 23.15
CA LEU A 112 -20.00 1.84 22.56
C LEU A 112 -21.06 2.68 23.29
N ARG A 113 -21.68 3.60 22.58
CA ARG A 113 -22.69 4.51 23.11
C ARG A 113 -24.02 4.24 22.44
N SER A 114 -25.06 4.19 23.23
CA SER A 114 -26.43 4.06 22.73
C SER A 114 -27.14 5.39 22.71
N ASP A 115 -27.93 5.61 21.67
CA ASP A 115 -28.87 6.71 21.58
C ASP A 115 -30.21 6.25 22.18
N CYS A 116 -30.41 6.57 23.44
CA CYS A 116 -31.61 6.18 24.19
C CYS A 116 -32.30 7.43 24.71
N SER A 117 -33.48 7.75 24.20
CA SER A 117 -34.35 8.69 24.89
C SER A 117 -34.83 8.11 26.23
N ALA A 118 -34.91 8.93 27.26
CA ALA A 118 -35.18 8.48 28.64
C ALA A 118 -36.52 7.72 28.84
N SER A 119 -37.41 7.70 27.85
CA SER A 119 -38.71 7.03 27.89
C SER A 119 -38.76 5.63 27.28
N LYS A 120 -37.71 5.21 26.57
CA LYS A 120 -37.68 3.90 25.88
C LYS A 120 -36.34 3.20 26.11
N ARG A 121 -36.27 2.43 27.18
CA ARG A 121 -35.09 1.62 27.48
C ARG A 121 -35.15 0.29 26.75
N ILE A 122 -34.43 0.20 25.64
CA ILE A 122 -34.04 -1.10 25.10
C ILE A 122 -32.79 -1.53 25.87
N VAL A 123 -32.94 -2.53 26.73
CA VAL A 123 -31.79 -3.13 27.39
C VAL A 123 -31.34 -4.30 26.55
N SER A 124 -30.35 -4.08 25.71
CA SER A 124 -29.64 -5.19 25.10
C SER A 124 -28.45 -5.55 25.98
N SER A 125 -28.29 -6.83 26.26
CA SER A 125 -27.08 -7.34 26.89
C SER A 125 -26.14 -7.90 25.83
N PHE A 126 -24.85 -7.60 25.97
CA PHE A 126 -23.80 -8.20 25.17
C PHE A 126 -23.08 -9.25 26.00
N GLN A 127 -22.87 -10.41 25.43
CA GLN A 127 -22.19 -11.50 26.12
C GLN A 127 -20.71 -11.19 26.27
N THR A 128 -20.22 -11.11 27.49
CA THR A 128 -18.78 -10.95 27.77
C THR A 128 -18.02 -12.21 27.38
N GLY A 129 -16.88 -12.03 26.71
CA GLY A 129 -16.02 -13.14 26.27
C GLY A 129 -16.38 -13.75 24.92
N ALA A 130 -17.51 -13.38 24.31
CA ALA A 130 -17.89 -13.81 22.97
C ALA A 130 -17.65 -12.72 21.90
N SER A 131 -17.22 -11.53 22.31
CA SER A 131 -16.86 -10.46 21.36
C SER A 131 -15.44 -10.66 20.83
N TYR A 132 -15.24 -10.41 19.56
CA TYR A 132 -13.93 -10.52 18.91
C TYR A 132 -13.68 -9.37 17.95
N LEU A 133 -12.40 -9.15 17.64
CA LEU A 133 -11.92 -8.21 16.66
C LEU A 133 -11.52 -8.98 15.40
N THR A 134 -11.98 -8.52 14.24
CA THR A 134 -11.40 -8.92 12.96
C THR A 134 -10.55 -7.78 12.43
N VAL A 135 -9.39 -8.10 11.90
CA VAL A 135 -8.50 -7.16 11.21
C VAL A 135 -8.15 -7.78 9.88
N THR A 136 -8.51 -7.09 8.82
CA THR A 136 -8.07 -7.42 7.46
C THR A 136 -6.93 -6.48 7.13
N TYR A 137 -5.84 -7.03 6.64
CA TYR A 137 -4.66 -6.26 6.30
C TYR A 137 -4.14 -6.68 4.93
N ARG A 138 -3.41 -5.79 4.30
CA ARG A 138 -2.72 -6.01 3.03
C ARG A 138 -1.39 -5.29 3.07
N ASN A 139 -0.51 -5.71 2.20
CA ASN A 139 0.59 -4.87 1.79
C ASN A 139 0.05 -3.72 0.95
N ASP A 140 0.52 -2.52 1.21
CA ASP A 140 0.08 -1.29 0.57
C ASP A 140 1.23 -0.62 -0.20
N PHE A 141 2.18 -1.41 -0.64
CA PHE A 141 3.30 -0.95 -1.43
C PHE A 141 3.02 -1.16 -2.91
N GLY A 142 3.64 -0.31 -3.74
CA GLY A 142 3.64 -0.45 -5.16
C GLY A 142 2.36 0.02 -5.83
N LEU A 143 2.14 -0.50 -7.02
CA LEU A 143 1.07 -0.10 -7.93
C LEU A 143 0.20 -1.31 -8.31
N GLU A 144 -0.74 -1.63 -7.43
CA GLU A 144 -1.70 -2.71 -7.69
C GLU A 144 -2.58 -2.41 -8.91
N SER A 145 -2.65 -3.33 -9.84
CA SER A 145 -3.32 -3.14 -11.12
C SER A 145 -4.83 -2.92 -11.03
N TYR A 146 -5.44 -3.29 -9.92
CA TYR A 146 -6.89 -3.13 -9.68
C TYR A 146 -7.23 -1.94 -8.77
N TYR A 147 -6.22 -1.18 -8.30
CA TYR A 147 -6.42 0.09 -7.62
C TYR A 147 -6.35 1.26 -8.60
N THR A 148 -6.92 2.36 -8.21
CA THR A 148 -6.79 3.64 -8.90
C THR A 148 -5.89 4.59 -8.11
N TYR A 149 -5.27 5.52 -8.80
CA TYR A 149 -4.26 6.40 -8.25
C TYR A 149 -4.45 7.83 -8.71
N GLN A 150 -4.21 8.79 -7.83
CA GLN A 150 -3.94 10.17 -8.24
C GLN A 150 -2.47 10.28 -8.63
N THR A 151 -2.22 10.76 -9.84
CA THR A 151 -0.86 10.86 -10.39
C THR A 151 -0.38 12.31 -10.43
N GLN A 152 0.85 12.54 -9.98
CA GLN A 152 1.50 13.85 -10.01
C GLN A 152 2.89 13.72 -10.65
N SER A 153 3.16 14.53 -11.65
CA SER A 153 4.47 14.54 -12.30
C SER A 153 5.38 15.60 -11.68
N ALA A 154 6.58 15.20 -11.30
CA ALA A 154 7.67 16.10 -10.92
C ALA A 154 8.68 16.26 -12.08
N GLY A 155 8.21 16.26 -13.31
CA GLY A 155 9.08 16.28 -14.49
C GLY A 155 9.99 15.05 -14.54
N ARG A 156 11.27 15.27 -14.81
CA ARG A 156 12.29 14.20 -14.83
C ARG A 156 12.60 13.64 -13.44
N ALA A 157 12.26 14.39 -12.38
CA ALA A 157 12.45 13.91 -11.00
C ALA A 157 11.55 12.74 -10.66
N GLY A 158 10.52 12.45 -11.46
CA GLY A 158 9.69 11.26 -11.32
C GLY A 158 8.20 11.55 -11.32
N THR A 159 7.43 10.52 -11.02
CA THR A 159 5.96 10.57 -10.92
C THR A 159 5.51 9.95 -9.61
N GLY A 160 4.71 10.69 -8.88
CA GLY A 160 4.02 10.21 -7.69
C GLY A 160 2.68 9.58 -8.04
N TYR A 161 2.36 8.53 -7.33
CA TYR A 161 1.10 7.80 -7.40
C TYR A 161 0.55 7.68 -5.98
N ILE A 162 -0.54 8.39 -5.71
CA ILE A 162 -1.24 8.29 -4.42
C ILE A 162 -2.38 7.30 -4.62
N SER A 163 -2.33 6.17 -3.92
CA SER A 163 -3.40 5.18 -3.96
C SER A 163 -4.71 5.80 -3.46
N ASP A 164 -5.74 5.75 -4.29
CA ASP A 164 -7.06 6.26 -3.90
C ASP A 164 -7.62 5.52 -2.69
N HIS A 165 -7.43 4.20 -2.63
CA HIS A 165 -7.92 3.38 -1.53
C HIS A 165 -7.18 3.65 -0.21
N MET A 166 -5.85 3.77 -0.25
CA MET A 166 -5.02 3.80 0.95
C MET A 166 -4.39 5.17 1.24
N GLN A 167 -4.39 6.07 0.28
CA GLN A 167 -3.70 7.37 0.32
C GLN A 167 -2.22 7.28 0.70
N ARG A 168 -1.55 6.21 0.22
CA ARG A 168 -0.11 6.01 0.31
C ARG A 168 0.56 6.45 -0.98
N LEU A 169 1.78 6.96 -0.84
CA LEU A 169 2.60 7.39 -1.96
C LEU A 169 3.51 6.26 -2.44
N THR A 170 3.40 5.93 -3.72
CA THR A 170 4.46 5.26 -4.48
C THR A 170 5.04 6.27 -5.45
N PHE A 171 6.36 6.45 -5.46
CA PHE A 171 7.01 7.44 -6.34
C PHE A 171 8.01 6.76 -7.25
N VAL A 172 7.88 6.95 -8.56
CA VAL A 172 8.65 6.22 -9.58
C VAL A 172 9.53 7.19 -10.36
N VAL A 173 10.83 6.89 -10.40
CA VAL A 173 11.83 7.67 -11.15
C VAL A 173 12.43 6.79 -12.24
N PRO A 174 12.15 7.01 -13.51
CA PRO A 174 12.78 6.27 -14.60
C PRO A 174 14.29 6.57 -14.65
N LEU A 175 15.11 5.53 -14.73
CA LEU A 175 16.57 5.64 -14.83
C LEU A 175 17.08 5.33 -16.24
N LEU A 176 16.66 4.20 -16.78
CA LEU A 176 17.05 3.70 -18.11
C LEU A 176 15.85 3.04 -18.77
N SER A 177 15.75 3.18 -20.08
CA SER A 177 14.81 2.42 -20.91
C SER A 177 15.48 1.97 -22.19
N SER A 178 15.03 0.84 -22.72
CA SER A 178 15.38 0.36 -24.05
C SER A 178 14.10 -0.05 -24.76
N ASP A 179 13.76 0.71 -25.79
CA ASP A 179 12.60 0.47 -26.64
C ASP A 179 12.94 -0.60 -27.65
N SER A 180 12.61 -1.83 -27.33
CA SER A 180 12.72 -2.95 -28.27
C SER A 180 11.34 -3.55 -28.51
N SER A 181 11.07 -3.93 -29.75
CA SER A 181 9.88 -4.70 -30.09
C SER A 181 9.88 -6.10 -29.49
N VAL A 182 11.04 -6.55 -29.01
CA VAL A 182 11.27 -7.86 -28.41
C VAL A 182 11.66 -7.65 -26.97
N MET A 183 10.78 -7.76 -26.01
CA MET A 183 11.00 -7.50 -24.58
C MET A 183 11.52 -6.07 -24.30
N PRO A 184 10.67 -5.05 -24.29
CA PRO A 184 11.05 -3.72 -23.83
C PRO A 184 11.58 -3.81 -22.39
N PHE A 185 12.56 -2.94 -22.09
CA PHE A 185 13.19 -2.89 -20.77
C PHE A 185 13.08 -1.51 -20.17
N GLY A 186 12.74 -1.47 -18.87
CA GLY A 186 12.78 -0.26 -18.06
C GLY A 186 13.40 -0.56 -16.71
N LEU A 187 14.32 0.30 -16.28
CA LEU A 187 14.87 0.30 -14.92
C LEU A 187 14.48 1.60 -14.25
N SER A 188 13.83 1.49 -13.09
CA SER A 188 13.37 2.64 -12.33
C SER A 188 13.79 2.53 -10.86
N LEU A 189 13.88 3.70 -10.20
CA LEU A 189 13.80 3.77 -8.75
C LEU A 189 12.34 3.84 -8.35
N VAL A 190 12.01 3.18 -7.27
CA VAL A 190 10.65 3.20 -6.70
C VAL A 190 10.75 3.48 -5.22
N TYR A 191 10.06 4.51 -4.77
CA TYR A 191 9.88 4.84 -3.38
C TYR A 191 8.48 4.42 -2.92
N ASN A 192 8.39 3.82 -1.75
CA ASN A 192 7.13 3.47 -1.12
C ASN A 192 7.05 4.09 0.27
N SER A 193 6.08 4.97 0.50
CA SER A 193 5.95 5.69 1.78
C SER A 193 5.70 4.77 2.98
N GLY A 194 5.09 3.62 2.76
CA GLY A 194 4.90 2.58 3.77
C GLY A 194 6.20 1.93 4.24
N LEU A 195 7.26 1.97 3.41
CA LEU A 195 8.60 1.46 3.72
C LEU A 195 9.57 2.55 4.22
N SER A 196 9.11 3.77 4.42
CA SER A 196 9.99 4.92 4.72
C SER A 196 10.87 4.75 5.96
N ARG A 197 10.49 3.91 6.90
CA ARG A 197 11.24 3.64 8.14
C ARG A 197 12.21 2.46 8.02
N GLU A 198 12.12 1.68 6.95
CA GLU A 198 12.94 0.50 6.72
C GLU A 198 13.56 0.59 5.32
N SER A 199 14.85 0.30 5.21
CA SER A 199 15.46 0.14 3.89
C SER A 199 14.99 -1.18 3.31
N PHE A 200 14.55 -1.19 2.04
CA PHE A 200 14.20 -2.41 1.34
C PHE A 200 15.39 -3.38 1.33
N GLY A 201 15.16 -4.62 1.72
CA GLY A 201 16.21 -5.65 1.76
C GLY A 201 17.13 -5.59 2.99
N VAL A 202 16.99 -4.63 3.89
CA VAL A 202 17.72 -4.59 5.16
C VAL A 202 16.81 -5.07 6.28
N GLN A 203 16.75 -6.38 6.46
CA GLN A 203 16.28 -6.93 7.73
C GLN A 203 17.51 -7.23 8.60
N GLN A 204 17.55 -6.67 9.80
CA GLN A 204 18.52 -7.06 10.79
C GLN A 204 18.27 -8.55 11.12
N LYS A 205 19.31 -9.37 11.07
CA LYS A 205 19.25 -10.71 11.63
C LYS A 205 18.93 -10.57 13.12
N GLU A 206 17.86 -11.21 13.56
CA GLU A 206 17.56 -11.29 14.99
C GLU A 206 18.64 -12.08 15.75
N ASN A 207 19.34 -13.01 15.06
CA ASN A 207 20.43 -13.78 15.65
C ASN A 207 21.60 -13.95 14.67
N ALA A 208 22.82 -13.68 15.14
CA ALA A 208 24.06 -13.83 14.35
C ALA A 208 24.38 -15.27 13.90
N ASN A 209 23.67 -16.28 14.43
CA ASN A 209 23.87 -17.70 14.17
C ASN A 209 22.83 -18.32 13.23
N GLU A 210 21.85 -17.55 12.74
CA GLU A 210 20.94 -18.06 11.71
C GLU A 210 21.64 -18.11 10.36
N PRO A 211 21.39 -19.16 9.57
CA PRO A 211 21.89 -19.21 8.19
C PRO A 211 21.38 -17.98 7.43
N PRO A 212 22.14 -17.45 6.46
CA PRO A 212 21.69 -16.32 5.67
C PRO A 212 20.34 -16.66 5.05
N ASP A 213 19.32 -15.86 5.33
CA ASP A 213 18.06 -15.94 4.60
C ASP A 213 18.31 -15.32 3.21
N TYR A 214 18.68 -16.14 2.25
CA TYR A 214 19.00 -15.72 0.89
C TYR A 214 17.81 -15.06 0.19
N THR A 215 16.60 -15.29 0.67
CA THR A 215 15.38 -14.76 0.08
C THR A 215 15.21 -13.25 0.30
N ARG A 216 16.04 -12.64 1.13
CA ARG A 216 15.95 -11.20 1.51
C ARG A 216 17.26 -10.43 1.25
N ASP A 217 18.22 -10.99 0.53
CA ASP A 217 19.59 -10.46 0.52
C ASP A 217 19.86 -9.41 -0.55
N TYR A 218 19.04 -8.35 -0.58
CA TYR A 218 19.42 -7.09 -1.24
C TYR A 218 20.13 -6.12 -0.28
N ARG A 219 20.66 -6.61 0.85
CA ARG A 219 21.37 -5.82 1.88
C ARG A 219 22.55 -5.02 1.34
N ASN A 220 23.10 -5.46 0.22
CA ASN A 220 24.24 -4.83 -0.43
C ASN A 220 23.85 -3.95 -1.63
N MET A 221 22.55 -3.66 -1.77
CA MET A 221 22.02 -2.77 -2.78
C MET A 221 21.20 -1.67 -2.07
N LEU A 222 21.90 -0.78 -1.39
CA LEU A 222 21.31 0.26 -0.54
C LEU A 222 20.99 1.51 -1.36
N LEU A 223 19.78 2.01 -1.20
CA LEU A 223 19.25 3.17 -1.93
C LEU A 223 18.67 4.26 -1.00
N GLY A 224 18.71 4.03 0.29
CA GLY A 224 18.04 4.85 1.29
C GLY A 224 16.68 4.28 1.69
N SER A 225 16.12 4.83 2.77
CA SER A 225 14.88 4.34 3.36
C SER A 225 13.71 4.52 2.39
N GLY A 226 12.92 3.48 2.19
CA GLY A 226 11.76 3.47 1.30
C GLY A 226 12.06 3.28 -0.18
N TRP A 227 13.32 3.39 -0.61
CA TRP A 227 13.71 3.26 -2.01
C TRP A 227 14.16 1.83 -2.38
N LYS A 228 13.78 1.40 -3.57
CA LYS A 228 14.26 0.18 -4.22
C LYS A 228 14.47 0.41 -5.72
N LEU A 229 15.24 -0.45 -6.38
CA LEU A 229 15.21 -0.58 -7.82
C LEU A 229 14.04 -1.48 -8.25
N SER A 230 13.46 -1.21 -9.41
CA SER A 230 12.48 -2.12 -10.02
C SER A 230 13.02 -3.53 -10.29
N ALA A 231 14.35 -3.66 -10.39
CA ALA A 231 15.05 -4.96 -10.49
C ALA A 231 15.19 -5.69 -9.13
N GLN A 232 14.95 -5.02 -8.00
CA GLN A 232 14.95 -5.65 -6.67
C GLN A 232 13.61 -6.32 -6.39
N GLN A 233 13.36 -7.41 -7.11
CA GLN A 233 12.20 -8.28 -6.92
C GLN A 233 12.62 -9.53 -6.17
N CYS A 234 11.77 -10.04 -5.29
CA CYS A 234 12.11 -11.21 -4.49
C CYS A 234 10.91 -12.09 -4.16
N VAL A 235 11.20 -13.35 -3.86
CA VAL A 235 10.25 -14.30 -3.28
C VAL A 235 10.72 -14.67 -1.88
N GLN A 236 9.83 -14.63 -0.90
CA GLN A 236 10.12 -14.96 0.50
C GLN A 236 8.98 -15.75 1.12
N SER A 237 9.27 -16.52 2.16
CA SER A 237 8.25 -17.25 2.89
C SER A 237 7.70 -16.45 4.05
N VAL A 238 6.39 -16.54 4.26
CA VAL A 238 5.71 -16.02 5.44
C VAL A 238 4.79 -17.09 5.98
N ARG A 239 4.79 -17.28 7.30
CA ARG A 239 3.85 -18.18 7.97
C ARG A 239 2.81 -17.34 8.70
N ILE A 240 1.55 -17.58 8.41
CA ILE A 240 0.42 -16.85 8.97
C ILE A 240 -0.50 -17.83 9.70
N GLY A 241 -0.88 -17.50 10.93
CA GLY A 241 -1.76 -18.33 11.75
C GLY A 241 -1.26 -18.47 13.19
N SER A 242 -1.98 -19.24 14.00
CA SER A 242 -1.55 -19.61 15.36
C SER A 242 -0.48 -20.69 15.31
N ASP A 243 0.29 -20.83 16.39
CA ASP A 243 1.44 -21.75 16.50
C ASP A 243 1.16 -23.19 16.04
N ASP A 244 -0.07 -23.68 16.25
CA ASP A 244 -0.48 -25.03 15.87
C ASP A 244 -1.13 -25.15 14.48
N ALA A 245 -1.40 -24.03 13.80
CA ALA A 245 -2.15 -23.99 12.53
C ALA A 245 -1.63 -22.91 11.58
N GLN A 246 -0.31 -22.84 11.42
CA GLN A 246 0.30 -21.88 10.48
C GLN A 246 0.19 -22.36 9.03
N THR A 247 -0.27 -21.47 8.17
CA THR A 247 -0.24 -21.65 6.71
C THR A 247 0.99 -20.98 6.14
N LEU A 248 1.74 -21.71 5.32
CA LEU A 248 2.85 -21.16 4.56
C LEU A 248 2.32 -20.41 3.35
N TYR A 249 2.76 -19.17 3.20
CA TYR A 249 2.61 -18.37 1.99
C TYR A 249 3.98 -18.07 1.39
N TRP A 250 4.06 -18.14 0.07
CA TRP A 250 5.15 -17.48 -0.65
C TRP A 250 4.71 -16.09 -1.04
N VAL A 251 5.54 -15.10 -0.76
CA VAL A 251 5.26 -13.69 -1.06
C VAL A 251 6.23 -13.23 -2.12
N TYR A 252 5.71 -12.90 -3.28
CA TYR A 252 6.44 -12.27 -4.36
C TYR A 252 6.33 -10.76 -4.23
N THR A 253 7.46 -10.07 -4.05
CA THR A 253 7.56 -8.61 -4.14
C THR A 253 8.01 -8.26 -5.55
N ASP A 254 7.19 -7.54 -6.27
CA ASP A 254 7.39 -7.21 -7.68
C ASP A 254 8.24 -5.95 -7.92
N ALA A 255 8.25 -5.46 -9.17
CA ALA A 255 9.08 -4.34 -9.61
C ALA A 255 8.80 -3.04 -8.87
N ASP A 256 7.58 -2.75 -8.53
CA ASP A 256 7.18 -1.51 -7.84
C ASP A 256 7.02 -1.68 -6.31
N GLY A 257 7.18 -2.90 -5.81
CA GLY A 257 7.14 -3.21 -4.39
C GLY A 257 5.83 -3.84 -3.92
N THR A 258 4.87 -4.03 -4.82
CA THR A 258 3.64 -4.76 -4.51
C THR A 258 3.94 -6.18 -4.07
N GLN A 259 3.28 -6.66 -3.03
CA GLN A 259 3.44 -8.01 -2.52
C GLN A 259 2.24 -8.87 -2.90
N HIS A 260 2.51 -9.93 -3.63
CA HIS A 260 1.53 -10.92 -4.07
C HIS A 260 1.69 -12.18 -3.22
N TYR A 261 0.61 -12.59 -2.56
CA TYR A 261 0.59 -13.76 -1.68
C TYR A 261 0.14 -15.00 -2.44
N PHE A 262 0.95 -16.04 -2.36
CA PHE A 262 0.69 -17.31 -3.01
C PHE A 262 0.43 -18.40 -1.98
N SER A 263 -0.71 -19.06 -2.07
CA SER A 263 -1.07 -20.23 -1.27
C SER A 263 -0.97 -21.51 -2.08
N LYS A 264 -0.75 -22.64 -1.41
CA LYS A 264 -0.56 -23.94 -2.08
C LYS A 264 -1.85 -24.38 -2.75
N GLU A 265 -1.76 -24.78 -4.02
CA GLU A 265 -2.90 -25.35 -4.76
C GLU A 265 -3.34 -26.68 -4.14
N GLY A 266 -4.63 -26.81 -3.87
CA GLY A 266 -5.21 -28.01 -3.23
C GLY A 266 -5.24 -27.99 -1.70
N GLY A 267 -4.77 -26.92 -1.08
CA GLY A 267 -4.75 -26.76 0.36
C GLY A 267 -3.68 -27.60 1.06
N GLY A 268 -3.35 -27.22 2.26
CA GLY A 268 -2.49 -28.02 3.15
C GLY A 268 -1.06 -27.57 3.29
N GLY A 269 -0.73 -27.31 4.47
CA GLY A 269 0.46 -27.63 5.17
C GLY A 269 1.71 -26.85 4.89
N ALA A 270 2.74 -27.41 5.51
CA ALA A 270 4.07 -26.83 5.64
C ALA A 270 5.03 -27.22 4.49
N GLU A 271 4.53 -27.85 3.44
CA GLU A 271 5.37 -28.28 2.33
C GLU A 271 5.77 -27.08 1.47
N THR A 272 7.08 -26.94 1.26
CA THR A 272 7.67 -25.84 0.49
C THR A 272 7.59 -26.05 -1.02
N ASP A 273 7.59 -27.29 -1.50
CA ASP A 273 7.59 -27.61 -2.92
C ASP A 273 6.19 -27.76 -3.49
N GLY A 274 6.03 -27.43 -4.76
CA GLY A 274 4.78 -27.62 -5.49
C GLY A 274 4.31 -26.39 -6.25
N VAL A 275 3.01 -26.38 -6.51
CA VAL A 275 2.33 -25.31 -7.23
C VAL A 275 1.54 -24.44 -6.26
N PHE A 276 1.66 -23.14 -6.42
CA PHE A 276 0.99 -22.12 -5.62
C PHE A 276 0.26 -21.15 -6.54
N ARG A 277 -0.85 -20.62 -6.06
CA ARG A 277 -1.65 -19.62 -6.79
C ARG A 277 -1.69 -18.32 -6.02
N ASP A 278 -1.69 -17.20 -6.74
CA ASP A 278 -1.88 -15.90 -6.14
C ASP A 278 -3.26 -15.78 -5.50
N GLU A 279 -3.36 -15.06 -4.40
CA GLU A 279 -4.62 -14.79 -3.71
C GLU A 279 -5.29 -13.49 -4.17
N ASP A 280 -4.60 -12.70 -5.00
CA ASP A 280 -5.11 -11.42 -5.49
C ASP A 280 -5.93 -11.54 -6.77
N GLY A 281 -5.97 -12.72 -7.36
CA GLY A 281 -6.76 -13.00 -8.56
C GLY A 281 -6.15 -12.41 -9.83
N LEU A 282 -4.82 -12.28 -9.88
CA LEU A 282 -4.09 -11.82 -11.06
C LEU A 282 -3.82 -12.94 -12.07
N GLY A 283 -4.16 -14.18 -11.72
CA GLY A 283 -3.93 -15.34 -12.57
C GLY A 283 -2.49 -15.86 -12.53
N LEU A 284 -1.67 -15.38 -11.59
CA LEU A 284 -0.29 -15.81 -11.48
C LEU A 284 -0.18 -17.21 -10.86
N LYS A 285 0.72 -18.00 -11.42
CA LYS A 285 1.05 -19.33 -10.94
C LYS A 285 2.53 -19.37 -10.54
N MET A 286 2.82 -19.78 -9.32
CA MET A 286 4.18 -19.99 -8.85
C MET A 286 4.45 -21.49 -8.72
N THR A 287 5.56 -21.95 -9.29
CA THR A 287 6.09 -23.29 -9.06
C THR A 287 7.33 -23.17 -8.18
N CYS A 288 7.36 -23.88 -7.07
CA CYS A 288 8.49 -23.94 -6.15
C CYS A 288 9.12 -25.33 -6.20
N GLN A 289 10.44 -25.39 -6.32
CA GLN A 289 11.22 -26.62 -6.37
C GLN A 289 12.49 -26.47 -5.53
N SER A 290 12.60 -27.24 -4.45
CA SER A 290 13.82 -27.32 -3.64
C SER A 290 14.79 -28.31 -4.25
N ASN A 291 16.09 -28.02 -4.20
CA ASN A 291 17.19 -28.86 -4.69
C ASN A 291 16.99 -29.36 -6.14
N PRO A 292 16.72 -28.49 -7.12
CA PRO A 292 16.28 -28.90 -8.46
C PRO A 292 17.29 -29.74 -9.25
N ASP A 293 18.57 -29.63 -8.95
CA ASP A 293 19.66 -30.25 -9.74
C ASP A 293 20.60 -31.12 -8.89
N SER A 294 20.13 -31.78 -7.84
CA SER A 294 21.01 -32.44 -6.84
C SER A 294 21.97 -31.48 -6.11
N ASP A 295 21.87 -30.18 -6.36
CA ASP A 295 22.63 -29.13 -5.70
C ASP A 295 21.92 -28.82 -4.39
N THR A 296 22.41 -29.39 -3.31
CA THR A 296 21.75 -29.30 -2.00
C THR A 296 21.76 -27.86 -1.47
N GLY A 297 20.61 -27.35 -1.11
CA GLY A 297 20.46 -26.07 -0.41
C GLY A 297 19.93 -24.91 -1.26
N HIS A 298 19.48 -25.14 -2.49
CA HIS A 298 18.90 -24.12 -3.35
C HIS A 298 17.40 -24.34 -3.58
N THR A 299 16.67 -23.25 -3.81
CA THR A 299 15.24 -23.28 -4.14
C THR A 299 14.97 -22.41 -5.37
N ASN A 300 14.34 -23.01 -6.37
CA ASN A 300 13.91 -22.31 -7.57
C ASN A 300 12.43 -21.95 -7.49
N PHE A 301 12.09 -20.73 -7.92
CA PHE A 301 10.72 -20.28 -8.08
C PHE A 301 10.53 -19.81 -9.51
N THR A 302 9.45 -20.28 -10.15
CA THR A 302 9.02 -19.79 -11.46
C THR A 302 7.62 -19.25 -11.32
N ILE A 303 7.44 -17.95 -11.57
CA ILE A 303 6.13 -17.32 -11.65
C ILE A 303 5.78 -17.19 -13.12
N THR A 304 4.59 -17.70 -13.49
CA THR A 304 4.08 -17.68 -14.86
C THR A 304 2.76 -16.93 -14.89
N ASP A 305 2.59 -16.03 -15.84
CA ASP A 305 1.32 -15.35 -16.12
C ASP A 305 0.45 -16.14 -17.13
N ASP A 306 -0.77 -15.67 -17.37
CA ASP A 306 -1.71 -16.29 -18.32
C ASP A 306 -1.23 -16.21 -19.78
N ASN A 307 -0.25 -15.37 -20.11
CA ASN A 307 0.35 -15.24 -21.43
C ASN A 307 1.55 -16.19 -21.63
N GLY A 308 1.95 -16.89 -20.59
CA GLY A 308 3.11 -17.79 -20.60
C GLY A 308 4.46 -17.07 -20.44
N ASN A 309 4.45 -15.80 -19.99
CA ASN A 309 5.69 -15.14 -19.59
C ASN A 309 6.14 -15.68 -18.24
N GLU A 310 7.45 -15.78 -18.04
CA GLU A 310 8.06 -16.35 -16.86
C GLU A 310 8.93 -15.33 -16.13
N THR A 311 8.82 -15.29 -14.80
CA THR A 311 9.75 -14.60 -13.91
C THR A 311 10.40 -15.65 -13.00
N PHE A 312 11.70 -15.78 -13.07
CA PHE A 312 12.45 -16.82 -12.39
C PHE A 312 13.33 -16.27 -11.28
N PHE A 313 13.24 -16.94 -10.14
CA PHE A 313 14.04 -16.62 -8.96
C PHE A 313 14.81 -17.85 -8.52
N ARG A 314 16.04 -17.63 -8.09
CA ARG A 314 16.82 -18.62 -7.37
C ARG A 314 17.09 -18.11 -5.96
N ASP A 315 16.79 -18.95 -4.97
CA ASP A 315 16.85 -18.57 -3.55
C ASP A 315 16.12 -17.25 -3.23
N GLY A 316 15.01 -17.01 -3.95
CA GLY A 316 14.20 -15.81 -3.82
C GLY A 316 14.74 -14.57 -4.51
N ILE A 317 15.89 -14.62 -5.20
CA ILE A 317 16.49 -13.48 -5.93
C ILE A 317 16.15 -13.59 -7.41
N LEU A 318 15.69 -12.48 -8.01
CA LEU A 318 15.35 -12.38 -9.43
C LEU A 318 16.57 -12.70 -10.30
N THR A 319 16.43 -13.70 -11.17
CA THR A 319 17.51 -14.15 -12.05
C THR A 319 17.25 -13.80 -13.51
N TYR A 320 16.02 -14.04 -13.99
CA TYR A 320 15.61 -13.62 -15.32
C TYR A 320 14.10 -13.47 -15.43
N THR A 321 13.68 -12.73 -16.45
CA THR A 321 12.31 -12.75 -16.98
C THR A 321 12.35 -13.21 -18.43
N LYS A 322 11.38 -14.00 -18.88
CA LYS A 322 11.26 -14.46 -20.26
C LYS A 322 9.85 -14.25 -20.79
N ASP A 323 9.77 -13.95 -22.08
CA ASP A 323 8.50 -14.00 -22.79
C ASP A 323 8.17 -15.44 -23.24
N ALA A 324 6.94 -15.66 -23.69
CA ALA A 324 6.49 -16.96 -24.20
C ALA A 324 7.24 -17.41 -25.48
N TYR A 325 8.02 -16.52 -26.10
CA TYR A 325 8.79 -16.80 -27.33
C TYR A 325 10.22 -17.21 -27.05
N GLY A 326 10.69 -17.10 -25.80
CA GLY A 326 12.02 -17.49 -25.36
C GLY A 326 13.06 -16.35 -25.38
N ASN A 327 12.63 -15.09 -25.57
CA ASN A 327 13.50 -13.95 -25.32
C ASN A 327 13.55 -13.69 -23.82
N GLY A 328 14.68 -13.19 -23.31
CA GLY A 328 14.84 -13.01 -21.88
C GLY A 328 15.64 -11.77 -21.48
N ILE A 329 15.30 -11.23 -20.31
CA ILE A 329 16.10 -10.23 -19.59
C ILE A 329 16.74 -10.93 -18.41
N TYR A 330 18.05 -10.84 -18.30
CA TYR A 330 18.87 -11.52 -17.29
C TYR A 330 19.50 -10.52 -16.34
N TYR A 331 19.43 -10.81 -15.05
CA TYR A 331 19.95 -10.00 -13.97
C TYR A 331 21.24 -10.63 -13.44
N CYS A 332 22.37 -9.98 -13.70
CA CYS A 332 23.70 -10.50 -13.46
C CYS A 332 24.30 -9.94 -12.18
N TYR A 333 24.56 -10.81 -11.22
CA TYR A 333 25.11 -10.46 -9.92
C TYR A 333 26.63 -10.73 -9.88
N ASN A 334 27.39 -9.98 -9.08
CA ASN A 334 28.83 -10.21 -8.94
C ASN A 334 29.11 -11.59 -8.31
N GLY A 335 30.20 -12.21 -8.76
CA GLY A 335 30.55 -13.59 -8.35
C GLY A 335 29.87 -14.69 -9.17
N ILE A 336 29.04 -14.31 -10.15
CA ILE A 336 28.35 -15.22 -11.06
C ILE A 336 28.92 -15.05 -12.45
N ASN A 337 29.34 -16.15 -13.07
CA ASN A 337 29.83 -16.12 -14.44
C ASN A 337 28.65 -16.25 -15.42
N PHE A 338 28.36 -15.18 -16.17
CA PHE A 338 27.25 -15.12 -17.12
C PHE A 338 27.67 -15.30 -18.58
N ASP A 339 28.76 -16.00 -18.82
CA ASP A 339 29.18 -16.30 -20.18
C ASP A 339 28.18 -17.21 -20.94
N THR A 340 27.23 -17.79 -20.19
CA THR A 340 26.13 -18.58 -20.75
C THR A 340 24.80 -18.17 -20.14
N PRO A 341 23.93 -17.49 -20.90
CA PRO A 341 22.62 -17.02 -20.44
C PRO A 341 21.61 -18.12 -20.13
N ASP A 342 21.97 -19.38 -20.21
CA ASP A 342 21.09 -20.49 -19.86
C ASP A 342 20.88 -20.66 -18.35
N GLY A 343 21.51 -19.81 -17.54
CA GLY A 343 21.37 -19.80 -16.08
C GLY A 343 21.94 -21.02 -15.37
N LYS A 344 22.42 -22.06 -16.12
CA LYS A 344 22.89 -23.32 -15.53
C LYS A 344 24.22 -23.20 -14.83
N SER A 345 25.02 -22.21 -15.18
CA SER A 345 26.29 -21.90 -14.53
C SER A 345 26.16 -20.92 -13.36
N TRP A 346 24.94 -20.45 -13.06
CA TRP A 346 24.73 -19.57 -11.94
C TRP A 346 24.83 -20.35 -10.63
N ARG A 347 25.87 -20.07 -9.87
CA ARG A 347 26.05 -20.54 -8.49
C ARG A 347 26.30 -19.33 -7.63
N PRO A 348 25.48 -19.05 -6.59
CA PRO A 348 25.87 -18.09 -5.58
C PRO A 348 27.18 -18.62 -4.99
N THR A 349 28.26 -17.85 -5.14
CA THR A 349 29.45 -18.11 -4.36
C THR A 349 29.10 -17.85 -2.90
N ASN A 350 29.68 -18.60 -1.97
CA ASN A 350 29.50 -18.41 -0.52
C ASN A 350 29.90 -17.02 -0.02
N GLU A 351 30.28 -16.15 -0.92
CA GLU A 351 30.53 -14.75 -0.65
C GLU A 351 29.18 -14.01 -0.60
N VAL A 352 28.91 -13.46 0.52
CA VAL A 352 27.71 -12.82 1.05
C VAL A 352 27.13 -11.66 0.20
N PHE A 353 27.52 -11.46 -1.07
CA PHE A 353 27.37 -10.19 -1.76
C PHE A 353 26.88 -10.32 -3.20
N ASN A 354 25.65 -10.75 -3.35
CA ASN A 354 25.00 -10.78 -4.66
C ASN A 354 24.53 -9.37 -5.07
N ARG A 355 25.46 -8.49 -5.44
CA ARG A 355 25.12 -7.18 -6.00
C ARG A 355 24.80 -7.32 -7.48
N LEU A 356 23.66 -6.81 -7.88
CA LEU A 356 23.30 -6.71 -9.28
C LEU A 356 24.24 -5.73 -9.99
N THR A 357 25.08 -6.22 -10.90
CA THR A 357 26.10 -5.40 -11.58
C THR A 357 25.78 -5.12 -13.04
N ARG A 358 24.99 -5.98 -13.68
CA ARG A 358 24.58 -5.84 -15.08
C ARG A 358 23.19 -6.38 -15.31
N ILE A 359 22.53 -5.85 -16.33
CA ILE A 359 21.30 -6.37 -16.88
C ILE A 359 21.50 -6.54 -18.38
N CYS A 360 21.14 -7.73 -18.90
CA CYS A 360 21.32 -8.08 -20.31
C CYS A 360 20.01 -8.56 -20.90
N ARG A 361 19.77 -8.26 -22.17
CA ARG A 361 18.74 -8.94 -22.98
C ARG A 361 19.39 -10.05 -23.78
N GLN A 362 18.77 -11.21 -23.80
CA GLN A 362 19.08 -12.26 -24.74
C GLN A 362 17.88 -12.55 -25.60
N ASN A 363 18.07 -12.44 -26.89
CA ASN A 363 17.06 -12.77 -27.88
C ASN A 363 17.05 -14.29 -28.13
N LYS A 364 15.98 -14.78 -28.73
CA LYS A 364 15.79 -16.19 -29.08
C LYS A 364 16.93 -16.73 -29.97
N ASP A 365 17.56 -15.90 -30.76
CA ASP A 365 18.72 -16.26 -31.60
C ASP A 365 20.06 -16.32 -30.84
N ALA A 366 20.01 -16.22 -29.52
CA ALA A 366 21.14 -16.17 -28.60
C ALA A 366 22.00 -14.90 -28.69
N SER A 367 21.59 -13.88 -29.44
CA SER A 367 22.25 -12.57 -29.40
C SER A 367 22.05 -11.91 -28.03
N VAL A 368 23.12 -11.28 -27.52
CA VAL A 368 23.11 -10.62 -26.19
C VAL A 368 23.35 -9.13 -26.36
N GLU A 369 22.51 -8.34 -25.70
CA GLU A 369 22.62 -6.89 -25.60
C GLU A 369 22.76 -6.49 -24.12
N TYR A 370 23.70 -5.61 -23.81
CA TYR A 370 23.85 -5.06 -22.47
C TYR A 370 22.95 -3.85 -22.27
N LEU A 371 22.05 -3.93 -21.30
CA LEU A 371 21.02 -2.90 -21.05
C LEU A 371 21.42 -1.93 -19.94
N ALA A 372 22.03 -2.45 -18.87
CA ALA A 372 22.38 -1.63 -17.72
C ALA A 372 23.65 -2.14 -17.04
N LYS A 373 24.43 -1.20 -16.48
CA LYS A 373 25.57 -1.42 -15.60
C LYS A 373 25.34 -0.66 -14.29
N LEU A 374 25.56 -1.34 -13.18
CA LEU A 374 25.37 -0.79 -11.83
C LEU A 374 26.70 -0.82 -11.06
N ILE A 375 27.03 0.27 -10.38
CA ILE A 375 28.28 0.44 -9.61
C ILE A 375 27.93 0.88 -8.20
N TYR A 376 28.55 0.22 -7.22
CA TYR A 376 28.33 0.43 -5.80
C TYR A 376 29.60 0.91 -5.09
N ASP A 377 29.43 1.54 -3.93
CA ASP A 377 30.51 1.82 -3.00
C ASP A 377 30.85 0.56 -2.15
N ALA A 378 31.83 0.70 -1.26
CA ALA A 378 32.24 -0.38 -0.38
C ALA A 378 31.14 -0.83 0.58
N ASP A 379 30.26 0.08 0.98
CA ASP A 379 29.16 -0.18 1.91
C ASP A 379 27.91 -0.77 1.21
N GLY A 380 27.94 -0.92 -0.13
CA GLY A 380 26.82 -1.45 -0.91
C GLY A 380 25.81 -0.42 -1.38
N ARG A 381 26.10 0.88 -1.28
CA ARG A 381 25.25 1.90 -1.84
C ARG A 381 25.43 2.02 -3.34
N LEU A 382 24.32 2.11 -4.06
CA LEU A 382 24.33 2.33 -5.50
C LEU A 382 24.88 3.73 -5.81
N LEU A 383 26.00 3.80 -6.51
CA LEU A 383 26.63 5.08 -6.91
C LEU A 383 26.25 5.53 -8.31
N ARG A 384 26.09 4.56 -9.23
CA ARG A 384 25.84 4.86 -10.64
C ARG A 384 25.04 3.77 -11.31
N VAL A 385 24.19 4.21 -12.22
CA VAL A 385 23.50 3.37 -13.20
C VAL A 385 23.80 3.94 -14.57
N GLY A 386 24.28 3.14 -15.50
CA GLY A 386 24.62 3.57 -16.84
C GLY A 386 24.24 2.57 -17.92
N ASP A 387 24.17 3.04 -19.15
CA ASP A 387 24.02 2.22 -20.35
C ASP A 387 25.39 1.77 -20.92
N GLU A 388 25.39 0.97 -21.98
CA GLU A 388 26.60 0.52 -22.68
C GLU A 388 27.35 1.68 -23.35
N ALA A 389 26.65 2.75 -23.74
CA ALA A 389 27.23 3.95 -24.33
C ALA A 389 27.95 4.86 -23.31
N GLY A 390 27.89 4.52 -22.02
CA GLY A 390 28.55 5.27 -20.95
C GLY A 390 27.77 6.47 -20.46
N LYS A 391 26.49 6.62 -20.80
CA LYS A 391 25.62 7.61 -20.17
C LYS A 391 25.27 7.10 -18.79
N GLU A 392 25.67 7.84 -17.75
CA GLU A 392 25.52 7.43 -16.34
C GLU A 392 24.68 8.45 -15.56
N THR A 393 23.69 7.94 -14.82
CA THR A 393 23.03 8.65 -13.72
C THR A 393 23.78 8.34 -12.42
N LYS A 394 24.19 9.41 -11.68
CA LYS A 394 24.92 9.28 -10.41
C LYS A 394 24.02 9.56 -9.24
N PHE A 395 24.22 8.80 -8.16
CA PHE A 395 23.44 8.85 -6.94
C PHE A 395 24.22 9.59 -5.87
N HIS A 396 23.59 10.53 -5.23
CA HIS A 396 24.14 11.28 -4.11
C HIS A 396 23.27 11.08 -2.87
N TYR A 397 23.92 10.81 -1.72
CA TYR A 397 23.24 10.52 -0.46
C TYR A 397 23.61 11.56 0.60
N ASP A 398 22.61 12.03 1.34
CA ASP A 398 22.85 12.79 2.56
C ASP A 398 23.34 11.86 3.68
N ASN A 399 24.45 12.21 4.29
CA ASN A 399 25.05 11.49 5.42
C ASN A 399 24.73 12.12 6.77
N THR A 400 23.88 13.15 6.81
CA THR A 400 23.54 13.85 8.04
C THR A 400 22.77 12.92 8.98
N ALA A 401 23.15 12.88 10.25
CA ALA A 401 22.46 12.20 11.34
C ALA A 401 22.29 10.66 11.24
N GLY A 402 23.15 9.96 10.50
CA GLY A 402 23.12 8.48 10.45
C GLY A 402 21.99 7.90 9.60
N VAL A 403 21.10 8.71 9.08
CA VAL A 403 20.07 8.33 8.09
C VAL A 403 20.62 8.65 6.71
N ARG A 404 20.91 7.61 5.95
CA ARG A 404 21.46 7.74 4.60
C ARG A 404 20.31 7.82 3.62
N GLN A 405 19.82 9.01 3.32
CA GLN A 405 18.76 9.26 2.36
C GLN A 405 19.32 9.60 0.98
N LEU A 406 18.61 9.24 -0.07
CA LEU A 406 18.89 9.69 -1.42
C LEU A 406 18.60 11.20 -1.50
N ASP A 407 19.64 12.01 -1.70
CA ASP A 407 19.54 13.47 -1.74
C ASP A 407 19.22 13.98 -3.15
N TYR A 408 20.01 13.53 -4.13
CA TYR A 408 19.73 13.84 -5.53
C TYR A 408 20.32 12.82 -6.51
N LEU A 409 19.76 12.79 -7.70
CA LEU A 409 20.35 12.14 -8.87
C LEU A 409 21.01 13.21 -9.76
N LEU A 410 22.23 12.93 -10.24
CA LEU A 410 22.88 13.73 -11.27
C LEU A 410 22.76 12.98 -12.60
N CYS A 411 21.96 13.52 -13.50
CA CYS A 411 21.74 12.98 -14.82
C CYS A 411 22.97 13.14 -15.75
N PRO A 412 23.05 12.39 -16.86
CA PRO A 412 24.18 12.49 -17.80
C PRO A 412 24.40 13.88 -18.41
N ASP A 413 23.37 14.70 -18.50
CA ASP A 413 23.40 16.09 -19.00
C ASP A 413 23.75 17.13 -17.92
N GLY A 414 23.97 16.70 -16.68
CA GLY A 414 24.29 17.57 -15.55
C GLY A 414 23.08 18.05 -14.75
N THR A 415 21.86 17.72 -15.16
CA THR A 415 20.64 18.06 -14.43
C THR A 415 20.62 17.36 -13.07
N LYS A 416 20.23 18.09 -12.02
CA LYS A 416 19.97 17.52 -10.70
C LYS A 416 18.49 17.28 -10.49
N LEU A 417 18.16 16.07 -10.05
CA LEU A 417 16.83 15.69 -9.60
C LEU A 417 16.89 15.55 -8.09
N ASN A 418 16.27 16.47 -7.37
CA ASN A 418 16.43 16.62 -5.92
C ASN A 418 15.28 15.97 -5.17
N TYR A 419 15.57 15.37 -4.00
CA TYR A 419 14.60 14.71 -3.13
C TYR A 419 14.77 15.22 -1.70
N THR A 420 13.65 15.50 -1.04
CA THR A 420 13.62 15.96 0.35
C THR A 420 12.71 15.08 1.18
N TYR A 421 12.97 15.04 2.48
CA TYR A 421 12.27 14.16 3.41
C TYR A 421 11.91 14.89 4.68
N ASP A 422 10.78 14.52 5.27
CA ASP A 422 10.44 14.85 6.64
C ASP A 422 10.54 13.60 7.54
N THR A 423 10.03 13.69 8.75
CA THR A 423 10.04 12.57 9.72
C THR A 423 9.16 11.39 9.30
N THR A 424 8.27 11.57 8.33
CA THR A 424 7.32 10.56 7.86
C THR A 424 7.80 9.89 6.58
N GLY A 425 8.43 10.64 5.67
CA GLY A 425 8.94 10.09 4.41
C GLY A 425 9.34 11.14 3.38
N LEU A 426 9.35 10.74 2.10
CA LEU A 426 9.63 11.61 0.97
C LEU A 426 8.56 12.70 0.89
N ASN A 427 8.95 13.95 1.13
CA ASN A 427 8.02 15.07 1.09
C ASN A 427 8.22 16.01 -0.11
N GLY A 428 9.29 15.85 -0.88
CA GLY A 428 9.50 16.67 -2.08
C GLY A 428 10.34 15.98 -3.13
N ALA A 429 9.99 16.22 -4.39
CA ALA A 429 10.78 15.86 -5.56
C ALA A 429 10.79 17.05 -6.55
N HIS A 430 11.97 17.41 -7.06
CA HIS A 430 12.16 18.61 -7.87
C HIS A 430 13.15 18.39 -9.02
N ASP A 431 12.74 18.73 -10.23
CA ASP A 431 13.60 18.80 -11.41
C ASP A 431 14.31 20.16 -11.43
N GLY A 432 15.63 20.13 -11.21
CA GLY A 432 16.43 21.34 -11.08
C GLY A 432 16.58 22.14 -12.36
N GLU A 433 16.41 21.54 -13.55
CA GLU A 433 16.47 22.23 -14.83
C GLU A 433 15.13 22.84 -15.21
N ALA A 434 14.06 22.04 -15.08
CA ALA A 434 12.70 22.51 -15.37
C ALA A 434 12.18 23.47 -14.31
N ASN A 435 12.86 23.57 -13.16
CA ASN A 435 12.43 24.33 -11.99
C ASN A 435 10.98 24.01 -11.60
N TYR A 436 10.67 22.73 -11.52
CA TYR A 436 9.34 22.22 -11.26
C TYR A 436 9.40 21.02 -10.35
N GLY A 437 8.49 20.93 -9.42
CA GLY A 437 8.44 19.85 -8.44
C GLY A 437 7.07 19.60 -7.84
N ILE A 438 7.03 18.57 -7.00
CA ILE A 438 5.86 18.17 -6.19
C ILE A 438 6.26 18.16 -4.73
N TRP A 439 5.36 18.63 -3.89
CA TRP A 439 5.46 18.59 -2.44
C TRP A 439 4.31 17.82 -1.82
N TYR A 440 4.62 16.99 -0.81
CA TYR A 440 3.66 16.18 -0.06
C TYR A 440 3.72 16.53 1.42
N THR A 441 2.58 16.48 2.10
CA THR A 441 2.49 16.43 3.56
C THR A 441 1.71 15.21 3.98
N TYR A 442 1.95 14.74 5.19
CA TYR A 442 1.41 13.49 5.69
C TYR A 442 0.60 13.67 6.96
N HIS A 443 -0.44 12.87 7.11
CA HIS A 443 -1.06 12.60 8.40
C HIS A 443 -0.12 11.78 9.30
N THR A 444 -0.40 11.74 10.59
CA THR A 444 0.40 10.98 11.58
C THR A 444 0.41 9.47 11.33
N ASP A 445 -0.55 8.93 10.59
CA ASP A 445 -0.63 7.53 10.20
C ASP A 445 0.15 7.21 8.90
N GLY A 446 0.79 8.22 8.31
CA GLY A 446 1.59 8.11 7.10
C GLY A 446 0.79 8.14 5.80
N THR A 447 -0.51 8.44 5.85
CA THR A 447 -1.31 8.74 4.65
C THR A 447 -1.05 10.17 4.18
N ILE A 448 -1.27 10.45 2.89
CA ILE A 448 -1.11 11.80 2.34
C ILE A 448 -2.20 12.72 2.88
N ASP A 449 -1.81 13.87 3.43
CA ASP A 449 -2.70 14.93 3.89
C ASP A 449 -2.99 15.93 2.76
N GLN A 450 -1.96 16.39 2.08
CA GLN A 450 -2.07 17.25 0.89
C GLN A 450 -0.86 17.13 -0.01
N PHE A 451 -1.02 17.55 -1.24
CA PHE A 451 0.06 17.73 -2.18
C PHE A 451 -0.16 18.97 -3.04
N TYR A 452 0.92 19.53 -3.56
CA TYR A 452 0.88 20.64 -4.53
C TYR A 452 2.10 20.61 -5.44
N GLU A 453 1.91 21.09 -6.66
CA GLU A 453 2.98 21.40 -7.57
C GLU A 453 3.67 22.70 -7.14
N PHE A 454 4.98 22.83 -7.36
CA PHE A 454 5.70 24.07 -7.03
C PHE A 454 6.81 24.37 -8.01
N THR A 455 7.17 25.65 -8.07
CA THR A 455 8.42 26.16 -8.63
C THR A 455 9.24 26.82 -7.53
N LEU A 456 10.53 27.04 -7.77
CA LEU A 456 11.39 27.78 -6.85
C LEU A 456 11.62 29.20 -7.35
N ASP A 457 11.38 30.20 -6.50
CA ASP A 457 11.79 31.57 -6.68
C ASP A 457 12.74 31.97 -5.56
N GLY A 458 14.02 32.22 -5.92
CA GLY A 458 15.07 32.52 -4.95
C GLY A 458 15.27 31.43 -3.88
N GLY A 459 14.91 30.17 -4.16
CA GLY A 459 14.97 29.04 -3.22
C GLY A 459 13.72 28.87 -2.34
N THR A 460 12.69 29.70 -2.54
CA THR A 460 11.40 29.60 -1.85
C THR A 460 10.38 28.89 -2.74
N HIS A 461 9.59 28.00 -2.16
CA HIS A 461 8.50 27.34 -2.89
C HIS A 461 7.42 28.35 -3.27
N VAL A 462 7.08 28.38 -4.54
CA VAL A 462 5.89 29.06 -5.07
C VAL A 462 4.89 27.95 -5.40
N PRO A 463 3.90 27.70 -4.53
CA PRO A 463 2.94 26.63 -4.75
C PRO A 463 2.01 26.93 -5.93
N GLY A 464 1.72 25.89 -6.69
CA GLY A 464 0.60 25.83 -7.63
C GLY A 464 -0.66 25.34 -6.94
N ASP A 465 -1.52 24.64 -7.68
CA ASP A 465 -2.77 24.12 -7.13
C ASP A 465 -2.52 23.15 -5.98
N THR A 466 -3.12 23.47 -4.83
CA THR A 466 -3.05 22.61 -3.64
C THR A 466 -4.24 21.66 -3.62
N VAL A 467 -3.97 20.40 -3.42
CA VAL A 467 -4.99 19.34 -3.28
C VAL A 467 -4.94 18.79 -1.87
N LYS A 468 -6.04 18.96 -1.14
CA LYS A 468 -6.24 18.38 0.19
C LYS A 468 -6.83 16.99 0.04
N CYS A 469 -6.25 16.02 0.75
CA CYS A 469 -6.67 14.63 0.73
C CYS A 469 -7.42 14.25 2.01
N TRP A 470 -8.42 13.42 1.85
CA TRP A 470 -9.18 12.91 2.98
C TRP A 470 -9.59 11.46 2.72
N ASN A 471 -9.35 10.58 3.67
CA ASN A 471 -9.70 9.16 3.61
C ASN A 471 -10.80 8.85 4.62
N GLY A 472 -11.92 8.33 4.13
CA GLY A 472 -13.04 7.87 4.93
C GLY A 472 -13.28 6.37 4.77
N LYS A 473 -14.37 5.90 5.33
CA LYS A 473 -14.82 4.52 5.17
C LYS A 473 -15.26 4.29 3.70
N ASN A 474 -14.60 3.35 3.02
CA ASN A 474 -14.90 2.97 1.64
C ASN A 474 -14.93 4.14 0.64
N ARG A 475 -14.30 5.26 0.98
CA ARG A 475 -14.16 6.40 0.06
C ARG A 475 -12.95 7.25 0.38
N SER A 476 -12.40 7.87 -0.64
CA SER A 476 -11.44 8.95 -0.53
C SER A 476 -11.95 10.19 -1.22
N SER A 477 -11.53 11.35 -0.74
CA SER A 477 -11.91 12.64 -1.28
C SER A 477 -10.66 13.48 -1.50
N TYR A 478 -10.62 14.17 -2.63
CA TYR A 478 -9.56 15.10 -3.03
C TYR A 478 -10.20 16.44 -3.32
N ARG A 479 -9.74 17.50 -2.66
CA ARG A 479 -10.19 18.86 -2.91
C ARG A 479 -9.05 19.68 -3.46
N ALA A 480 -9.17 20.12 -4.70
CA ALA A 480 -8.31 21.12 -5.31
C ALA A 480 -8.82 22.51 -4.99
N PHE A 481 -7.95 23.39 -4.50
CA PHE A 481 -8.33 24.73 -3.99
C PHE A 481 -8.55 25.77 -5.09
N GLY A 482 -8.37 25.41 -6.35
CA GLY A 482 -8.59 26.34 -7.45
C GLY A 482 -7.54 27.45 -7.54
N ALA A 483 -7.88 28.51 -8.26
CA ALA A 483 -6.96 29.60 -8.59
C ALA A 483 -6.65 30.52 -7.40
N ASP A 484 -7.57 30.67 -6.46
CA ASP A 484 -7.39 31.53 -5.29
C ASP A 484 -6.61 30.87 -4.14
N GLN A 485 -6.35 29.58 -4.23
CA GLN A 485 -5.64 28.75 -3.24
C GLN A 485 -6.28 28.77 -1.84
N LEU A 486 -7.54 29.09 -1.74
CA LEU A 486 -8.32 29.12 -0.50
C LEU A 486 -9.28 27.93 -0.48
N ALA A 487 -9.36 27.24 0.65
CA ALA A 487 -10.29 26.15 0.85
C ALA A 487 -11.75 26.67 0.99
N GLU A 488 -12.71 25.91 0.48
CA GLU A 488 -14.15 26.16 0.61
C GLU A 488 -14.64 27.38 -0.19
N THR A 489 -14.02 27.63 -1.34
CA THR A 489 -14.43 28.68 -2.28
C THR A 489 -15.15 28.11 -3.52
N GLU A 490 -15.72 28.97 -4.35
CA GLU A 490 -16.54 28.53 -5.49
C GLU A 490 -15.76 27.83 -6.61
N ASP A 491 -14.45 28.09 -6.71
CA ASP A 491 -13.58 27.49 -7.72
C ASP A 491 -12.96 26.15 -7.29
N ASP A 492 -13.20 25.71 -6.05
CA ASP A 492 -12.76 24.39 -5.60
C ASP A 492 -13.41 23.27 -6.42
N ILE A 493 -12.60 22.27 -6.73
CA ILE A 493 -13.06 21.03 -7.35
C ILE A 493 -12.88 19.88 -6.37
N ARG A 494 -13.91 19.08 -6.24
CA ARG A 494 -13.91 17.90 -5.37
C ARG A 494 -14.04 16.63 -6.20
N LEU A 495 -13.08 15.74 -6.06
CA LEU A 495 -13.14 14.36 -6.56
C LEU A 495 -13.46 13.43 -5.40
N GLU A 496 -14.44 12.57 -5.56
CA GLU A 496 -14.69 11.45 -4.65
C GLU A 496 -14.51 10.12 -5.37
N VAL A 497 -13.86 9.19 -4.69
CA VAL A 497 -13.62 7.82 -5.15
C VAL A 497 -14.22 6.87 -4.12
N VAL A 498 -15.08 5.96 -4.57
CA VAL A 498 -15.79 4.98 -3.74
C VAL A 498 -15.30 3.58 -4.05
N PHE A 499 -15.10 2.79 -3.01
CA PHE A 499 -14.51 1.44 -3.08
C PHE A 499 -15.49 0.36 -2.64
N ASP A 500 -15.29 -0.84 -3.18
CA ASP A 500 -15.89 -2.06 -2.64
C ASP A 500 -15.08 -2.57 -1.42
N ASN A 501 -15.51 -3.70 -0.87
CA ASN A 501 -14.86 -4.33 0.29
C ASN A 501 -13.44 -4.86 -0.01
N TRP A 502 -13.06 -4.93 -1.28
CA TRP A 502 -11.74 -5.36 -1.73
C TRP A 502 -10.79 -4.19 -2.02
N GLY A 503 -11.28 -2.94 -1.90
CA GLY A 503 -10.53 -1.74 -2.20
C GLY A 503 -10.52 -1.35 -3.68
N ARG A 504 -11.31 -2.04 -4.52
CA ARG A 504 -11.43 -1.72 -5.94
C ARG A 504 -12.40 -0.55 -6.12
N THR A 505 -12.07 0.36 -7.01
CA THR A 505 -12.89 1.54 -7.30
C THR A 505 -14.19 1.13 -8.01
N VAL A 506 -15.33 1.39 -7.39
CA VAL A 506 -16.65 1.11 -7.96
C VAL A 506 -17.34 2.35 -8.51
N SER A 507 -17.02 3.54 -8.03
CA SER A 507 -17.47 4.78 -8.64
C SER A 507 -16.56 5.94 -8.33
N THR A 508 -16.53 6.93 -9.23
CA THR A 508 -15.93 8.24 -9.02
C THR A 508 -16.90 9.32 -9.44
N TYR A 509 -16.85 10.46 -8.79
CA TYR A 509 -17.53 11.65 -9.26
C TYR A 509 -16.78 12.91 -8.87
N THR A 510 -16.76 13.86 -9.80
CA THR A 510 -16.14 15.16 -9.63
C THR A 510 -17.24 16.21 -9.56
N THR A 511 -17.19 17.06 -8.56
CA THR A 511 -18.18 18.11 -8.33
C THR A 511 -17.49 19.42 -7.99
N ASN A 512 -18.23 20.54 -8.07
CA ASN A 512 -17.86 21.77 -7.37
C ASN A 512 -18.08 21.63 -5.86
N THR A 513 -17.65 22.60 -5.09
CA THR A 513 -17.72 22.59 -3.62
C THR A 513 -19.13 22.38 -3.09
N ASP A 514 -20.13 23.03 -3.69
CA ASP A 514 -21.53 22.98 -3.26
C ASP A 514 -22.28 21.75 -3.72
N ILE A 515 -21.61 20.85 -4.47
CA ILE A 515 -22.21 19.64 -5.07
C ILE A 515 -23.40 19.98 -5.99
N THR A 516 -23.48 21.23 -6.45
CA THR A 516 -24.54 21.68 -7.37
C THR A 516 -24.25 21.33 -8.82
N ARG A 517 -22.99 21.00 -9.13
CA ARG A 517 -22.55 20.72 -10.49
C ARG A 517 -21.71 19.45 -10.53
N ILE A 518 -22.15 18.45 -11.28
CA ILE A 518 -21.37 17.23 -11.57
C ILE A 518 -20.54 17.52 -12.81
N LEU A 519 -19.22 17.51 -12.65
CA LEU A 519 -18.24 17.74 -13.72
C LEU A 519 -17.90 16.45 -14.47
N GLY A 520 -18.02 15.31 -13.81
CA GLY A 520 -17.80 13.99 -14.39
C GLY A 520 -18.13 12.88 -13.41
N SER A 521 -18.45 11.70 -13.92
CA SER A 521 -18.66 10.52 -13.09
C SER A 521 -18.24 9.26 -13.83
N SER A 522 -17.87 8.23 -13.09
CA SER A 522 -17.66 6.88 -13.62
C SER A 522 -18.22 5.84 -12.65
N ALA A 523 -18.55 4.68 -13.20
CA ALA A 523 -18.94 3.52 -12.42
C ALA A 523 -18.27 2.27 -13.00
N ALA A 524 -17.85 1.36 -12.15
CA ALA A 524 -17.21 0.11 -12.54
C ALA A 524 -17.82 -1.08 -11.80
N SER A 525 -17.85 -2.22 -12.47
CA SER A 525 -18.25 -3.50 -11.88
C SER A 525 -17.16 -4.53 -12.13
N TYR A 526 -16.97 -5.42 -11.17
CA TYR A 526 -15.95 -6.45 -11.21
C TYR A 526 -16.55 -7.83 -11.06
N THR A 527 -15.83 -8.86 -11.52
CA THR A 527 -16.16 -10.24 -11.17
C THR A 527 -16.08 -10.37 -9.65
N ASP A 528 -17.13 -10.89 -9.05
CA ASP A 528 -17.23 -11.08 -7.61
C ASP A 528 -17.36 -12.57 -7.27
N THR A 529 -16.50 -13.05 -6.39
CA THR A 529 -16.55 -14.41 -5.85
C THR A 529 -16.45 -14.35 -4.32
N ALA A 530 -17.00 -15.36 -3.66
CA ALA A 530 -16.94 -15.44 -2.21
C ALA A 530 -15.50 -15.68 -1.68
N GLU A 531 -14.64 -16.27 -2.51
CA GLU A 531 -13.25 -16.57 -2.18
C GLU A 531 -12.33 -15.61 -2.94
N ARG A 532 -11.49 -14.89 -2.21
CA ARG A 532 -10.59 -13.92 -2.81
C ARG A 532 -9.59 -14.56 -3.78
N SER A 533 -9.06 -15.73 -3.45
CA SER A 533 -8.15 -16.48 -4.33
C SER A 533 -8.76 -16.87 -5.69
N LYS A 534 -10.08 -16.85 -5.78
CA LYS A 534 -10.82 -17.07 -7.03
C LYS A 534 -11.29 -15.77 -7.68
N GLN A 535 -11.11 -14.66 -6.98
CA GLN A 535 -11.39 -13.32 -7.46
C GLN A 535 -10.35 -12.96 -8.51
N ASN A 536 -10.72 -12.85 -9.76
CA ASN A 536 -9.78 -12.51 -10.81
C ASN A 536 -9.64 -11.01 -11.06
N ASN A 537 -10.22 -10.16 -10.21
CA ASN A 537 -10.25 -8.69 -10.32
C ASN A 537 -10.63 -8.17 -11.71
N ARG A 538 -11.31 -9.02 -12.49
CA ARG A 538 -11.69 -8.71 -13.84
C ARG A 538 -12.77 -7.64 -13.88
N LEU A 539 -12.43 -6.54 -14.49
CA LEU A 539 -13.37 -5.46 -14.77
C LEU A 539 -14.44 -5.97 -15.75
N THR A 540 -15.70 -5.95 -15.35
CA THR A 540 -16.83 -6.46 -16.17
C THR A 540 -17.56 -5.35 -16.90
N SER A 541 -17.56 -4.12 -16.34
CA SER A 541 -18.11 -2.95 -17.01
C SER A 541 -17.52 -1.66 -16.47
N VAL A 542 -17.39 -0.69 -17.35
CA VAL A 542 -17.06 0.71 -17.01
C VAL A 542 -18.03 1.61 -17.73
N GLY A 543 -18.67 2.50 -16.98
CA GLY A 543 -19.44 3.59 -17.54
C GLY A 543 -18.82 4.91 -17.11
N SER A 544 -18.64 5.85 -18.03
CA SER A 544 -18.22 7.20 -17.70
C SER A 544 -19.12 8.21 -18.38
N THR A 545 -19.44 9.28 -17.66
CA THR A 545 -20.08 10.46 -18.23
C THR A 545 -19.11 11.62 -18.09
N GLY A 546 -18.48 11.99 -19.18
CA GLY A 546 -17.64 13.21 -19.27
C GLY A 546 -18.46 14.49 -19.43
N MET A 547 -19.75 14.47 -19.08
CA MET A 547 -20.61 15.63 -19.21
C MET A 547 -20.57 16.48 -17.95
N THR A 548 -20.28 17.75 -18.12
CA THR A 548 -20.68 18.76 -17.15
C THR A 548 -22.20 18.85 -17.18
N ALA A 549 -22.84 18.26 -16.19
CA ALA A 549 -24.27 18.45 -15.98
C ALA A 549 -24.43 19.39 -14.76
N GLU A 550 -25.04 20.52 -14.97
CA GLU A 550 -25.54 21.29 -13.84
C GLU A 550 -26.66 20.49 -13.18
N ASN A 551 -26.63 20.42 -11.85
CA ASN A 551 -27.80 19.94 -11.15
C ASN A 551 -28.90 20.98 -11.33
N LEU A 552 -29.86 20.65 -12.18
CA LEU A 552 -30.99 21.51 -12.47
C LEU A 552 -31.96 21.65 -11.28
N LEU A 553 -31.75 20.84 -10.24
CA LEU A 553 -32.50 20.91 -9.00
C LEU A 553 -31.78 21.83 -8.02
N ARG A 554 -32.39 22.95 -7.69
CA ARG A 554 -31.79 23.95 -6.79
C ARG A 554 -31.55 23.45 -5.37
N ASP A 555 -32.32 22.47 -4.93
CA ASP A 555 -32.19 21.84 -3.62
C ASP A 555 -31.51 20.46 -3.62
N GLY A 556 -31.15 19.97 -4.80
CA GLY A 556 -30.45 18.69 -4.96
C GLY A 556 -31.20 17.44 -4.50
N GLY A 557 -32.29 17.58 -3.79
CA GLY A 557 -33.02 16.50 -3.12
C GLY A 557 -34.38 16.16 -3.70
N LEU A 558 -34.86 16.87 -4.71
CA LEU A 558 -36.25 16.76 -5.20
C LEU A 558 -37.30 17.18 -4.17
N GLU A 559 -36.92 18.00 -3.22
CA GLU A 559 -37.75 18.37 -2.08
C GLU A 559 -38.73 19.52 -2.40
N SER A 560 -38.48 20.25 -3.49
CA SER A 560 -39.37 21.27 -3.99
C SER A 560 -39.54 21.21 -5.51
N GLU A 561 -40.68 21.65 -6.01
CA GLU A 561 -40.98 21.71 -7.45
C GLU A 561 -40.28 22.89 -8.15
N ASP A 562 -39.71 23.83 -7.40
CA ASP A 562 -39.11 25.07 -7.91
C ASP A 562 -37.78 24.87 -8.63
N GLY A 563 -37.14 23.71 -8.49
CA GLY A 563 -35.90 23.32 -9.12
C GLY A 563 -36.05 22.76 -10.54
N TRP A 564 -37.26 22.46 -11.00
CA TRP A 564 -37.47 21.86 -12.31
C TRP A 564 -37.62 22.91 -13.39
N THR A 565 -36.75 22.85 -14.40
CA THR A 565 -36.92 23.59 -15.65
C THR A 565 -37.27 22.62 -16.76
N ASN A 566 -38.34 22.89 -17.51
CA ASN A 566 -38.72 22.14 -18.70
C ASN A 566 -37.68 22.29 -19.83
#